data_0a88fcde582b766425691e724776cdce
#
_entry.id   0a88fcde582b766425691e724776cdce
#
_cell.length_a   1.000
_cell.length_b   1.000
_cell.length_c   1.000
_cell.angle_alpha   90.00
_cell.angle_beta   90.00
_cell.angle_gamma   90.00
#
_symmetry.space_group_name_H-M   'P 1'
#
loop_
_entity.id
_entity.type
_entity.pdbx_description
1 polymer ?
#
loop_
_entity_poly.entity_id
_entity_poly.type
_entity_poly.pdbx_seq_one_letter_code
_entity_poly.pdbx_strand_id
1 'polypeptide(L)'
;MTPSVMWFRRDLRLRDHPALDAAAEAGPVCALFVLDDVLLKVDDGPRTAYLYRSLRALDEDLRSHGGRLTVKRGRPENVVPRVAEEIGAAQVHISEDFAPYGTARDRRVEEALASVGPRVPLVRTGSPYAVSPGQVLKKDGEPFKVFTPFYRAWSERGWHSSSTSNPDRISWRLVDGIDIPQGPKAAAELPDAGEAAARAAWKEFLDGDVY
;
A
#
# COMPACT_ATOMS: atom_id res chain seq x y z
N MET A 1 23.40 0.40 -7.53
CA MET A 1 22.44 0.78 -6.48
C MET A 1 21.88 -0.49 -5.86
N THR A 2 21.69 -0.51 -4.56
CA THR A 2 21.14 -1.66 -3.82
C THR A 2 19.62 -1.68 -3.97
N PRO A 3 19.00 -2.84 -4.23
CA PRO A 3 17.55 -2.89 -4.40
C PRO A 3 16.79 -2.53 -3.13
N SER A 4 15.53 -2.12 -3.29
CA SER A 4 14.56 -1.91 -2.22
C SER A 4 13.32 -2.78 -2.44
N VAL A 5 12.55 -3.00 -1.39
CA VAL A 5 11.22 -3.61 -1.47
C VAL A 5 10.18 -2.54 -1.23
N MET A 6 9.25 -2.33 -2.16
CA MET A 6 8.00 -1.65 -1.90
C MET A 6 6.93 -2.69 -1.55
N TRP A 7 6.55 -2.78 -0.27
CA TRP A 7 5.52 -3.71 0.17
C TRP A 7 4.15 -3.02 0.15
N PHE A 8 3.41 -3.24 -0.96
CA PHE A 8 2.05 -2.76 -1.14
C PHE A 8 1.06 -3.45 -0.19
N ARG A 9 0.04 -2.71 0.29
CA ARG A 9 -0.98 -3.24 1.21
C ARG A 9 -2.38 -2.69 0.93
N ARG A 10 -2.68 -1.45 1.29
CA ARG A 10 -4.00 -0.83 1.19
C ARG A 10 -4.12 0.16 0.02
N ASP A 11 -3.02 0.73 -0.38
CA ASP A 11 -2.87 1.79 -1.37
C ASP A 11 -2.29 1.21 -2.68
N LEU A 12 -3.10 0.41 -3.36
CA LEU A 12 -2.74 -0.32 -4.58
C LEU A 12 -2.77 0.62 -5.80
N ARG A 13 -1.80 1.54 -5.85
CA ARG A 13 -1.62 2.51 -6.91
C ARG A 13 -0.15 2.84 -7.14
N LEU A 14 0.18 3.39 -8.31
CA LEU A 14 1.54 3.80 -8.66
C LEU A 14 1.74 5.32 -8.59
N ARG A 15 0.68 6.11 -8.78
CA ARG A 15 0.76 7.56 -8.75
C ARG A 15 0.46 8.11 -7.36
N ASP A 16 1.04 9.27 -7.07
CA ASP A 16 0.87 9.93 -5.76
C ASP A 16 1.13 8.95 -4.59
N HIS A 17 2.28 8.28 -4.64
CA HIS A 17 2.63 7.21 -3.70
C HIS A 17 3.96 7.49 -3.00
N PRO A 18 3.99 8.27 -1.90
CA PRO A 18 5.24 8.69 -1.26
C PRO A 18 6.17 7.54 -0.86
N ALA A 19 5.62 6.39 -0.42
CA ALA A 19 6.45 5.23 -0.08
C ALA A 19 7.09 4.56 -1.31
N LEU A 20 6.41 4.58 -2.46
CA LEU A 20 6.99 4.08 -3.71
C LEU A 20 8.10 5.00 -4.21
N ASP A 21 7.92 6.32 -4.10
CA ASP A 21 8.96 7.29 -4.46
C ASP A 21 10.20 7.11 -3.60
N ALA A 22 10.04 7.00 -2.29
CA ALA A 22 11.14 6.76 -1.37
C ALA A 22 11.86 5.42 -1.67
N ALA A 23 11.11 4.39 -2.07
CA ALA A 23 11.69 3.12 -2.51
C ALA A 23 12.50 3.27 -3.80
N ALA A 24 11.99 4.05 -4.77
CA ALA A 24 12.66 4.29 -6.06
C ALA A 24 13.93 5.14 -5.92
N GLU A 25 13.94 6.11 -5.01
CA GLU A 25 15.13 6.90 -4.66
C GLU A 25 16.24 6.03 -4.05
N ALA A 26 15.87 5.01 -3.27
CA ALA A 26 16.82 4.09 -2.65
C ALA A 26 17.50 3.15 -3.66
N GLY A 27 16.84 2.79 -4.77
CA GLY A 27 17.38 1.93 -5.82
C GLY A 27 16.31 1.17 -6.62
N PRO A 28 16.68 0.09 -7.34
CA PRO A 28 15.72 -0.73 -8.05
C PRO A 28 14.65 -1.33 -7.12
N VAL A 29 13.38 -1.24 -7.49
CA VAL A 29 12.24 -1.56 -6.63
C VAL A 29 11.66 -2.94 -6.94
N CYS A 30 11.58 -3.81 -5.94
CA CYS A 30 10.71 -4.99 -5.98
C CYS A 30 9.32 -4.61 -5.47
N ALA A 31 8.31 -4.67 -6.34
CA ALA A 31 6.91 -4.46 -5.99
C ALA A 31 6.35 -5.75 -5.36
N LEU A 32 6.18 -5.78 -4.04
CA LEU A 32 5.74 -6.94 -3.27
C LEU A 32 4.31 -6.76 -2.76
N PHE A 33 3.48 -7.81 -2.89
CA PHE A 33 2.25 -7.96 -2.13
C PHE A 33 2.23 -9.32 -1.41
N VAL A 34 1.86 -9.32 -0.13
CA VAL A 34 1.74 -10.54 0.67
C VAL A 34 0.27 -10.86 0.89
N LEU A 35 -0.18 -11.99 0.35
CA LEU A 35 -1.45 -12.59 0.68
C LEU A 35 -1.37 -13.15 2.10
N ASP A 36 -1.81 -12.34 3.06
CA ASP A 36 -1.73 -12.64 4.49
C ASP A 36 -2.77 -13.69 4.89
N ASP A 37 -2.31 -14.87 5.29
CA ASP A 37 -3.17 -15.99 5.68
C ASP A 37 -4.13 -15.66 6.83
N VAL A 38 -3.79 -14.70 7.69
CA VAL A 38 -4.66 -14.27 8.79
C VAL A 38 -5.86 -13.50 8.25
N LEU A 39 -5.64 -12.59 7.31
CA LEU A 39 -6.70 -11.79 6.70
C LEU A 39 -7.56 -12.61 5.74
N LEU A 40 -6.96 -13.53 4.99
CA LEU A 40 -7.68 -14.38 4.04
C LEU A 40 -8.61 -15.39 4.73
N LYS A 41 -8.34 -15.75 5.99
CA LYS A 41 -9.24 -16.65 6.76
C LYS A 41 -10.53 -15.96 7.22
N VAL A 42 -10.54 -14.64 7.26
CA VAL A 42 -11.66 -13.86 7.80
C VAL A 42 -12.70 -13.56 6.73
N ASP A 43 -12.29 -13.54 5.45
CA ASP A 43 -13.19 -13.14 4.36
C ASP A 43 -12.81 -13.87 3.05
N ASP A 44 -13.74 -14.67 2.54
CA ASP A 44 -13.68 -15.34 1.24
C ASP A 44 -14.73 -14.78 0.24
N GLY A 45 -15.37 -13.68 0.60
CA GLY A 45 -16.48 -13.08 -0.13
C GLY A 45 -16.08 -11.90 -1.04
N PRO A 46 -16.98 -10.89 -1.17
CA PRO A 46 -16.82 -9.78 -2.12
C PRO A 46 -15.54 -8.97 -1.95
N ARG A 47 -15.06 -8.77 -0.70
CA ARG A 47 -13.82 -8.02 -0.44
C ARG A 47 -12.60 -8.76 -0.97
N THR A 48 -12.52 -10.08 -0.79
CA THR A 48 -11.43 -10.89 -1.34
C THR A 48 -11.48 -10.92 -2.87
N ALA A 49 -12.67 -11.02 -3.48
CA ALA A 49 -12.84 -10.93 -4.92
C ALA A 49 -12.36 -9.58 -5.47
N TYR A 50 -12.74 -8.48 -4.81
CA TYR A 50 -12.30 -7.13 -5.19
C TYR A 50 -10.79 -6.93 -4.99
N LEU A 51 -10.22 -7.44 -3.90
CA LEU A 51 -8.77 -7.42 -3.68
C LEU A 51 -8.01 -8.06 -4.84
N TYR A 52 -8.41 -9.27 -5.26
CA TYR A 52 -7.72 -9.96 -6.35
C TYR A 52 -7.89 -9.26 -7.70
N ARG A 53 -9.04 -8.59 -7.95
CA ARG A 53 -9.20 -7.70 -9.11
C ARG A 53 -8.25 -6.51 -9.03
N SER A 54 -8.14 -5.88 -7.86
CA SER A 54 -7.24 -4.73 -7.65
C SER A 54 -5.76 -5.11 -7.79
N LEU A 55 -5.36 -6.30 -7.34
CA LEU A 55 -4.00 -6.80 -7.53
C LEU A 55 -3.67 -7.07 -9.00
N ARG A 56 -4.64 -7.59 -9.79
CA ARG A 56 -4.45 -7.76 -11.23
C ARG A 56 -4.30 -6.42 -11.94
N ALA A 57 -5.14 -5.45 -11.61
CA ALA A 57 -5.03 -4.11 -12.16
C ALA A 57 -3.66 -3.47 -11.83
N LEU A 58 -3.21 -3.59 -10.58
CA LEU A 58 -1.88 -3.11 -10.18
C LEU A 58 -0.75 -3.84 -10.92
N ASP A 59 -0.84 -5.16 -11.13
CA ASP A 59 0.16 -5.92 -11.89
C ASP A 59 0.18 -5.50 -13.36
N GLU A 60 -0.99 -5.22 -13.96
CA GLU A 60 -1.11 -4.70 -15.32
C GLU A 60 -0.49 -3.30 -15.45
N ASP A 61 -0.77 -2.41 -14.50
CA ASP A 61 -0.16 -1.09 -14.43
C ASP A 61 1.37 -1.20 -14.29
N LEU A 62 1.87 -2.05 -13.39
CA LEU A 62 3.30 -2.30 -13.23
C LEU A 62 3.96 -2.80 -14.51
N ARG A 63 3.31 -3.75 -15.22
CA ARG A 63 3.81 -4.30 -16.49
C ARG A 63 3.91 -3.24 -17.58
N SER A 64 2.98 -2.30 -17.63
CA SER A 64 3.02 -1.20 -18.59
C SER A 64 4.23 -0.28 -18.39
N HIS A 65 4.83 -0.32 -17.19
CA HIS A 65 6.03 0.43 -16.82
C HIS A 65 7.28 -0.47 -16.66
N GLY A 66 7.26 -1.70 -17.21
CA GLY A 66 8.41 -2.63 -17.16
C GLY A 66 8.61 -3.36 -15.83
N GLY A 67 7.67 -3.20 -14.89
CA GLY A 67 7.65 -3.90 -13.61
C GLY A 67 6.78 -5.16 -13.61
N ARG A 68 6.61 -5.75 -12.43
CA ARG A 68 5.65 -6.83 -12.16
C ARG A 68 5.36 -6.90 -10.66
N LEU A 69 4.13 -7.22 -10.29
CA LEU A 69 3.79 -7.46 -8.90
C LEU A 69 4.28 -8.87 -8.47
N THR A 70 5.19 -8.90 -7.52
CA THR A 70 5.60 -10.13 -6.84
C THR A 70 4.56 -10.45 -5.77
N VAL A 71 3.74 -11.47 -6.00
CA VAL A 71 2.76 -11.93 -5.01
C VAL A 71 3.33 -13.13 -4.26
N LYS A 72 3.37 -13.04 -2.96
CA LYS A 72 3.75 -14.15 -2.07
C LYS A 72 2.59 -14.44 -1.11
N ARG A 73 2.54 -15.62 -0.50
CA ARG A 73 1.51 -16.00 0.47
C ARG A 73 2.14 -16.45 1.78
N GLY A 74 1.52 -16.10 2.90
CA GLY A 74 1.95 -16.49 4.23
C GLY A 74 1.86 -15.35 5.23
N ARG A 75 2.46 -15.51 6.39
CA ARG A 75 2.56 -14.45 7.39
C ARG A 75 3.60 -13.42 6.96
N PRO A 76 3.25 -12.11 6.95
CA PRO A 76 4.16 -11.06 6.50
C PRO A 76 5.52 -11.05 7.21
N GLU A 77 5.55 -11.33 8.52
CA GLU A 77 6.77 -11.41 9.31
C GLU A 77 7.74 -12.51 8.87
N ASN A 78 7.25 -13.50 8.11
CA ASN A 78 8.09 -14.55 7.54
C ASN A 78 8.42 -14.29 6.06
N VAL A 79 7.49 -13.68 5.34
CA VAL A 79 7.60 -13.49 3.87
C VAL A 79 8.46 -12.29 3.52
N VAL A 80 8.20 -11.14 4.14
CA VAL A 80 8.89 -9.88 3.80
C VAL A 80 10.40 -9.96 4.04
N PRO A 81 10.90 -10.48 5.18
CA PRO A 81 12.34 -10.63 5.38
C PRO A 81 13.00 -11.57 4.36
N ARG A 82 12.32 -12.67 3.99
CA ARG A 82 12.86 -13.60 2.98
C ARG A 82 13.00 -12.96 1.61
N VAL A 83 12.01 -12.16 1.19
CA VAL A 83 12.11 -11.42 -0.08
C VAL A 83 13.21 -10.37 -0.01
N ALA A 84 13.34 -9.66 1.11
CA ALA A 84 14.40 -8.69 1.30
C ALA A 84 15.78 -9.33 1.23
N GLU A 85 15.96 -10.51 1.84
CA GLU A 85 17.20 -11.29 1.77
C GLU A 85 17.46 -11.83 0.35
N GLU A 86 16.44 -12.38 -0.31
CA GLU A 86 16.52 -12.94 -1.68
C GLU A 86 17.09 -11.94 -2.68
N ILE A 87 16.72 -10.67 -2.56
CA ILE A 87 17.19 -9.62 -3.48
C ILE A 87 18.36 -8.80 -2.93
N GLY A 88 18.80 -9.04 -1.70
CA GLY A 88 19.80 -8.21 -1.03
C GLY A 88 19.31 -6.77 -0.82
N ALA A 89 18.05 -6.60 -0.40
CA ALA A 89 17.45 -5.28 -0.25
C ALA A 89 18.13 -4.47 0.86
N ALA A 90 18.36 -3.18 0.60
CA ALA A 90 18.83 -2.24 1.61
C ALA A 90 17.71 -1.79 2.55
N GLN A 91 16.48 -1.73 2.06
CA GLN A 91 15.32 -1.18 2.77
C GLN A 91 14.02 -1.86 2.32
N VAL A 92 13.03 -1.90 3.22
CA VAL A 92 11.63 -2.21 2.91
C VAL A 92 10.79 -0.97 3.16
N HIS A 93 10.06 -0.52 2.15
CA HIS A 93 9.23 0.68 2.22
C HIS A 93 7.75 0.34 2.31
N ILE A 94 7.02 1.10 3.10
CA ILE A 94 5.58 0.96 3.32
C ILE A 94 4.93 2.34 3.51
N SER A 95 3.66 2.47 3.14
CA SER A 95 2.79 3.52 3.70
C SER A 95 2.38 3.12 5.12
N GLU A 96 2.37 4.05 6.06
CA GLU A 96 2.05 3.74 7.46
C GLU A 96 0.60 3.28 7.65
N ASP A 97 0.39 2.22 8.42
CA ASP A 97 -0.93 1.68 8.76
C ASP A 97 -1.25 1.95 10.25
N PHE A 98 -2.41 2.56 10.50
CA PHE A 98 -2.86 2.95 11.84
C PHE A 98 -3.91 2.00 12.43
N ALA A 99 -4.38 1.02 11.66
CA ALA A 99 -5.31 0.02 12.16
C ALA A 99 -4.61 -0.92 13.17
N PRO A 100 -5.29 -1.39 14.23
CA PRO A 100 -4.66 -2.22 15.27
C PRO A 100 -3.93 -3.44 14.71
N TYR A 101 -4.54 -4.16 13.77
CA TYR A 101 -3.89 -5.29 13.10
C TYR A 101 -2.67 -4.85 12.30
N GLY A 102 -2.81 -3.78 11.49
CA GLY A 102 -1.74 -3.24 10.64
C GLY A 102 -0.52 -2.83 11.45
N THR A 103 -0.73 -2.05 12.51
CA THR A 103 0.36 -1.61 13.41
C THR A 103 1.07 -2.80 14.07
N ALA A 104 0.31 -3.79 14.56
CA ALA A 104 0.89 -4.98 15.20
C ALA A 104 1.65 -5.86 14.18
N ARG A 105 1.14 -6.01 12.96
CA ARG A 105 1.79 -6.71 11.85
C ARG A 105 3.10 -6.03 11.46
N ASP A 106 3.07 -4.71 11.27
CA ASP A 106 4.24 -3.94 10.84
C ASP A 106 5.37 -4.01 11.88
N ARG A 107 5.03 -3.97 13.18
CA ARG A 107 6.01 -4.19 14.25
C ARG A 107 6.66 -5.58 14.18
N ARG A 108 5.87 -6.66 13.99
CA ARG A 108 6.43 -8.01 13.84
C ARG A 108 7.35 -8.14 12.64
N VAL A 109 7.00 -7.50 11.51
CA VAL A 109 7.86 -7.48 10.32
C VAL A 109 9.16 -6.72 10.59
N GLU A 110 9.10 -5.58 11.27
CA GLU A 110 10.29 -4.79 11.64
C GLU A 110 11.22 -5.57 12.56
N GLU A 111 10.68 -6.26 13.58
CA GLU A 111 11.42 -7.15 14.47
C GLU A 111 12.08 -8.31 13.70
N ALA A 112 11.35 -8.91 12.75
CA ALA A 112 11.88 -9.99 11.91
C ALA A 112 12.98 -9.51 10.96
N LEU A 113 12.83 -8.34 10.33
CA LEU A 113 13.86 -7.71 9.49
C LEU A 113 15.14 -7.39 10.27
N ALA A 114 15.02 -7.01 11.55
CA ALA A 114 16.16 -6.75 12.41
C ALA A 114 16.95 -8.02 12.81
N SER A 115 16.33 -9.20 12.63
CA SER A 115 16.91 -10.49 13.01
C SER A 115 17.61 -11.22 11.87
N VAL A 116 17.45 -10.75 10.62
CA VAL A 116 18.02 -11.38 9.42
C VAL A 116 19.21 -10.57 8.93
N GLY A 117 20.44 -11.11 9.05
CA GLY A 117 21.67 -10.58 8.44
C GLY A 117 21.97 -9.09 8.70
N PRO A 118 22.46 -8.36 7.72
CA PRO A 118 22.61 -6.92 7.85
C PRO A 118 21.22 -6.29 8.02
N ARG A 119 21.06 -5.44 9.04
CA ARG A 119 19.79 -4.83 9.43
C ARG A 119 19.12 -4.11 8.26
N VAL A 120 17.99 -4.63 7.80
CA VAL A 120 17.15 -4.00 6.76
C VAL A 120 16.06 -3.19 7.46
N PRO A 121 16.06 -1.85 7.38
CA PRO A 121 15.05 -1.03 8.02
C PRO A 121 13.68 -1.13 7.31
N LEU A 122 12.59 -1.09 8.10
CA LEU A 122 11.23 -0.88 7.61
C LEU A 122 10.94 0.63 7.61
N VAL A 123 10.97 1.23 6.43
CA VAL A 123 10.78 2.68 6.23
C VAL A 123 9.30 2.98 5.99
N ARG A 124 8.75 3.85 6.82
CA ARG A 124 7.36 4.32 6.74
C ARG A 124 7.33 5.70 6.10
N THR A 125 6.69 5.84 4.93
CA THR A 125 6.59 7.13 4.22
C THR A 125 5.16 7.38 3.78
N GLY A 126 4.55 8.44 4.30
CA GLY A 126 3.15 8.77 4.05
C GLY A 126 2.19 7.73 4.63
N SER A 127 0.95 7.82 4.22
CA SER A 127 -0.12 6.90 4.62
C SER A 127 -1.22 6.87 3.56
N PRO A 128 -2.16 5.91 3.59
CA PRO A 128 -3.30 5.91 2.68
C PRO A 128 -4.38 6.96 3.00
N TYR A 129 -4.10 7.88 3.92
CA TYR A 129 -5.01 8.94 4.35
C TYR A 129 -4.53 10.30 3.86
N ALA A 130 -5.46 11.21 3.51
CA ALA A 130 -5.15 12.60 3.17
C ALA A 130 -4.46 13.33 4.33
N VAL A 131 -4.90 13.05 5.55
CA VAL A 131 -4.25 13.47 6.81
C VAL A 131 -4.14 12.22 7.69
N SER A 132 -2.93 11.86 8.06
CA SER A 132 -2.69 10.67 8.88
C SER A 132 -3.36 10.77 10.26
N PRO A 133 -3.91 9.67 10.80
CA PRO A 133 -4.47 9.64 12.15
C PRO A 133 -3.48 10.17 13.20
N GLY A 134 -4.02 10.87 14.20
CA GLY A 134 -3.20 11.49 15.26
C GLY A 134 -2.56 12.83 14.90
N GLN A 135 -2.70 13.31 13.67
CA GLN A 135 -2.14 14.61 13.27
C GLN A 135 -3.08 15.80 13.50
N VAL A 136 -4.37 15.56 13.73
CA VAL A 136 -5.36 16.59 14.04
C VAL A 136 -5.83 16.39 15.48
N LEU A 137 -5.25 17.21 16.37
CA LEU A 137 -5.50 17.14 17.81
C LEU A 137 -6.00 18.51 18.30
N LYS A 138 -6.65 18.51 19.45
CA LYS A 138 -6.99 19.74 20.19
C LYS A 138 -5.70 20.43 20.71
N LYS A 139 -5.82 21.66 21.19
CA LYS A 139 -4.71 22.44 21.76
C LYS A 139 -4.05 21.77 22.99
N ASP A 140 -4.81 20.94 23.69
CA ASP A 140 -4.35 20.15 24.83
C ASP A 140 -3.70 18.80 24.44
N GLY A 141 -3.57 18.52 23.14
CA GLY A 141 -3.01 17.27 22.60
C GLY A 141 -3.99 16.10 22.55
N GLU A 142 -5.23 16.27 23.01
CA GLU A 142 -6.23 15.24 23.01
C GLU A 142 -6.99 15.13 21.67
N PRO A 143 -7.52 13.98 21.29
CA PRO A 143 -8.33 13.82 20.09
C PRO A 143 -9.67 14.54 20.23
N PHE A 144 -10.20 15.02 19.11
CA PHE A 144 -11.55 15.54 19.06
C PHE A 144 -12.58 14.44 19.28
N LYS A 145 -13.61 14.72 20.08
CA LYS A 145 -14.73 13.80 20.34
C LYS A 145 -15.98 14.13 19.51
N VAL A 146 -16.00 15.29 18.86
CA VAL A 146 -17.13 15.82 18.09
C VAL A 146 -16.67 16.14 16.68
N PHE A 147 -17.48 15.77 15.68
CA PHE A 147 -17.13 15.88 14.27
C PHE A 147 -16.87 17.33 13.82
N THR A 148 -17.78 18.26 14.11
CA THR A 148 -17.69 19.64 13.56
C THR A 148 -16.38 20.36 13.91
N PRO A 149 -15.91 20.40 15.18
CA PRO A 149 -14.62 21.02 15.49
C PRO A 149 -13.44 20.20 14.93
N PHE A 150 -13.54 18.87 14.85
CA PHE A 150 -12.56 18.05 14.17
C PHE A 150 -12.45 18.42 12.69
N TYR A 151 -13.57 18.49 11.98
CA TYR A 151 -13.61 18.80 10.55
C TYR A 151 -13.00 20.18 10.25
N ARG A 152 -13.30 21.18 11.07
CA ARG A 152 -12.70 22.52 10.92
C ARG A 152 -11.17 22.47 11.06
N ALA A 153 -10.66 21.86 12.12
CA ALA A 153 -9.23 21.72 12.34
C ALA A 153 -8.55 20.88 11.27
N TRP A 154 -9.22 19.82 10.76
CA TRP A 154 -8.75 18.99 9.65
C TRP A 154 -8.67 19.78 8.34
N SER A 155 -9.71 20.59 8.02
CA SER A 155 -9.75 21.43 6.82
C SER A 155 -8.71 22.55 6.85
N GLU A 156 -8.52 23.18 8.03
CA GLU A 156 -7.51 24.22 8.22
C GLU A 156 -6.08 23.69 8.09
N ARG A 157 -5.83 22.46 8.57
CA ARG A 157 -4.54 21.82 8.41
C ARG A 157 -4.19 21.59 6.95
N GLY A 158 -5.19 21.24 6.13
CA GLY A 158 -4.99 20.81 4.77
C GLY A 158 -4.25 19.45 4.69
N TRP A 159 -3.87 19.07 3.51
CA TRP A 159 -3.13 17.83 3.20
C TRP A 159 -1.82 18.15 2.47
N HIS A 160 -0.93 17.17 2.43
CA HIS A 160 0.33 17.33 1.73
C HIS A 160 0.13 17.49 0.21
N SER A 161 1.11 18.08 -0.46
CA SER A 161 1.15 18.12 -1.93
C SER A 161 1.20 16.70 -2.48
N SER A 162 0.60 16.49 -3.65
CA SER A 162 0.72 15.22 -4.36
C SER A 162 2.19 14.87 -4.59
N SER A 163 2.52 13.61 -4.40
CA SER A 163 3.82 13.07 -4.73
C SER A 163 4.04 13.13 -6.25
N THR A 164 5.27 13.35 -6.65
CA THR A 164 5.66 13.49 -8.07
C THR A 164 6.01 12.15 -8.72
N SER A 165 5.54 11.04 -8.17
CA SER A 165 5.80 9.69 -8.68
C SER A 165 5.65 9.61 -10.20
N ASN A 166 6.71 9.19 -10.84
CA ASN A 166 6.68 8.85 -12.27
C ASN A 166 7.10 7.39 -12.44
N PRO A 167 6.14 6.46 -12.60
CA PRO A 167 6.43 5.04 -12.73
C PRO A 167 7.37 4.70 -13.89
N ASP A 168 7.41 5.51 -14.97
CA ASP A 168 8.32 5.30 -16.11
C ASP A 168 9.80 5.47 -15.75
N ARG A 169 10.10 6.13 -14.65
CA ARG A 169 11.47 6.36 -14.18
C ARG A 169 11.92 5.36 -13.13
N ILE A 170 11.05 4.48 -12.68
CA ILE A 170 11.38 3.49 -11.67
C ILE A 170 12.13 2.33 -12.33
N SER A 171 13.28 2.00 -11.80
CA SER A 171 13.98 0.77 -12.13
C SER A 171 13.36 -0.37 -11.33
N TRP A 172 12.84 -1.39 -12.00
CA TRP A 172 12.16 -2.50 -11.34
C TRP A 172 13.10 -3.68 -11.12
N ARG A 173 13.03 -4.28 -9.92
CA ARG A 173 13.65 -5.56 -9.58
C ARG A 173 12.60 -6.65 -9.64
N LEU A 174 12.63 -7.47 -10.69
CA LEU A 174 11.69 -8.58 -10.84
C LEU A 174 12.08 -9.76 -9.94
N VAL A 175 11.10 -10.31 -9.26
CA VAL A 175 11.21 -11.48 -8.37
C VAL A 175 10.06 -12.42 -8.68
N ASP A 176 10.31 -13.72 -8.64
CA ASP A 176 9.25 -14.68 -8.87
C ASP A 176 8.24 -14.69 -7.72
N GLY A 177 6.98 -14.89 -8.08
CA GLY A 177 5.86 -14.94 -7.16
C GLY A 177 4.89 -16.05 -7.53
N ILE A 178 3.81 -16.15 -6.79
CA ILE A 178 2.67 -16.99 -7.15
C ILE A 178 1.71 -16.19 -8.04
N ASP A 179 0.90 -16.90 -8.82
CA ASP A 179 -0.18 -16.27 -9.56
C ASP A 179 -1.23 -15.66 -8.62
N ILE A 180 -1.82 -14.54 -9.06
CA ILE A 180 -2.93 -13.93 -8.32
C ILE A 180 -4.15 -14.86 -8.42
N PRO A 181 -4.72 -15.35 -7.31
CA PRO A 181 -5.84 -16.28 -7.34
C PRO A 181 -7.05 -15.71 -8.09
N GLN A 182 -7.85 -16.56 -8.71
CA GLN A 182 -9.09 -16.13 -9.39
C GLN A 182 -10.09 -15.45 -8.43
N GLY A 183 -10.10 -15.90 -7.19
CA GLY A 183 -10.98 -15.39 -6.15
C GLY A 183 -12.37 -16.03 -6.15
N PRO A 184 -13.15 -15.80 -5.08
CA PRO A 184 -14.53 -16.26 -4.98
C PRO A 184 -15.43 -15.50 -5.96
N LYS A 185 -16.53 -16.14 -6.37
CA LYS A 185 -17.59 -15.43 -7.08
C LYS A 185 -18.29 -14.49 -6.10
N ALA A 186 -18.28 -13.21 -6.40
CA ALA A 186 -19.09 -12.26 -5.62
C ALA A 186 -20.57 -12.44 -5.95
N ALA A 187 -21.40 -12.48 -4.90
CA ALA A 187 -22.85 -12.55 -5.05
C ALA A 187 -23.46 -11.18 -5.52
N ALA A 188 -22.71 -10.09 -5.32
CA ALA A 188 -23.09 -8.76 -5.77
C ALA A 188 -22.18 -8.30 -6.93
N GLU A 189 -22.69 -7.41 -7.74
CA GLU A 189 -21.88 -6.67 -8.72
C GLU A 189 -20.85 -5.82 -7.97
N LEU A 190 -19.59 -5.96 -8.36
CA LEU A 190 -18.50 -5.21 -7.78
C LEU A 190 -18.08 -4.11 -8.75
N PRO A 191 -17.70 -2.92 -8.24
CA PRO A 191 -17.16 -1.86 -9.09
C PRO A 191 -15.87 -2.33 -9.78
N ASP A 192 -15.51 -1.64 -10.85
CA ASP A 192 -14.24 -1.84 -11.51
C ASP A 192 -13.09 -1.53 -10.55
N ALA A 193 -12.01 -2.28 -10.67
CA ALA A 193 -10.88 -2.22 -9.74
C ALA A 193 -9.65 -1.56 -10.39
N GLY A 194 -8.81 -0.99 -9.54
CA GLY A 194 -7.54 -0.39 -9.94
C GLY A 194 -7.57 1.13 -9.99
N GLU A 195 -6.39 1.73 -10.15
CA GLU A 195 -6.20 3.18 -10.12
C GLU A 195 -6.95 3.88 -11.27
N ALA A 196 -6.91 3.32 -12.47
CA ALA A 196 -7.58 3.89 -13.64
C ALA A 196 -9.11 3.94 -13.45
N ALA A 197 -9.71 2.86 -12.95
CA ALA A 197 -11.14 2.79 -12.66
C ALA A 197 -11.55 3.79 -11.56
N ALA A 198 -10.76 3.88 -10.48
CA ALA A 198 -11.01 4.85 -9.41
C ALA A 198 -10.95 6.30 -9.92
N ARG A 199 -10.03 6.62 -10.82
CA ARG A 199 -9.92 7.96 -11.41
C ARG A 199 -11.07 8.26 -12.36
N ALA A 200 -11.54 7.27 -13.13
CA ALA A 200 -12.70 7.42 -14.00
C ALA A 200 -13.96 7.71 -13.17
N ALA A 201 -14.21 6.91 -12.13
CA ALA A 201 -15.34 7.11 -11.23
C ALA A 201 -15.27 8.46 -10.49
N TRP A 202 -14.06 8.89 -10.08
CA TRP A 202 -13.87 10.21 -9.49
C TRP A 202 -14.19 11.35 -10.46
N LYS A 203 -13.75 11.23 -11.69
CA LYS A 203 -14.07 12.22 -12.74
C LYS A 203 -15.57 12.30 -13.00
N GLU A 204 -16.22 11.15 -13.15
CA GLU A 204 -17.67 11.07 -13.35
C GLU A 204 -18.44 11.73 -12.18
N PHE A 205 -17.99 11.47 -10.94
CA PHE A 205 -18.55 12.13 -9.77
C PHE A 205 -18.40 13.64 -9.77
N LEU A 206 -17.25 14.17 -10.20
CA LEU A 206 -17.01 15.62 -10.26
C LEU A 206 -17.76 16.30 -11.42
N ASP A 207 -17.92 15.61 -12.56
CA ASP A 207 -18.58 16.12 -13.77
C ASP A 207 -20.11 15.92 -13.70
N GLY A 208 -20.60 15.08 -12.77
CA GLY A 208 -22.02 14.78 -12.59
C GLY A 208 -22.73 15.79 -11.70
N ASP A 209 -23.97 16.14 -12.08
CA ASP A 209 -24.91 16.94 -11.26
C ASP A 209 -25.38 16.09 -10.05
N VAL A 210 -24.52 15.83 -9.09
CA VAL A 210 -24.83 15.00 -7.91
C VAL A 210 -25.43 15.83 -6.77
N TYR A 211 -25.59 17.14 -6.94
CA TYR A 211 -26.27 18.03 -5.97
C TYR A 211 -27.12 19.08 -6.66
#